data_725328690df1330ea6da9098ac01fca3
#
_entry.id   725328690df1330ea6da9098ac01fca3
#
_cell.length_a   1.000
_cell.length_b   1.000
_cell.length_c   1.000
_cell.angle_alpha   90.00
_cell.angle_beta   90.00
_cell.angle_gamma   90.00
#
_symmetry.space_group_name_H-M   'P 1'
#
loop_
_entity.id
_entity.type
_entity.pdbx_description
1 polymer ?
#
loop_
_entity_poly.entity_id
_entity_poly.type
_entity_poly.pdbx_seq_one_letter_code
_entity_poly.pdbx_strand_id
1 'polypeptide(L)'
;MLQPKLKSKVRCTDRDIGEVTKIVLDPLSHEISHIVVSMNGSGERQVLMGHVQEVMDDLVALRVPSSDIAALPPFKRDDYVTTHEVEISHLEDNLDVTPGEVLVPFPDLEKDVKRRTFFMNFTHVITFLIGLPMAYPILRFLMKPMYAPFDNAWIAVGNVTKIKNDDIGVQFQYNKKVKEAYMPEAEVEKSVWVLKASPEVLEKVYQDKDQDFRDASGRLIWTNKKDFPYLAFSGKCPHLGCAFKWRQHKTLGQVFLCPCHLSIYDAAGKVLDGPAPRALDALPIRVTASGEVEIIDMEFKAGVKNQIRII
;
A
#
# COMPACT_ATOMS: atom_id res chain seq x y z
N MET A 1 -47.43 -35.17 -19.66
CA MET A 1 -47.64 -34.68 -21.05
C MET A 1 -46.41 -35.11 -21.83
N LEU A 2 -46.59 -35.68 -23.03
CA LEU A 2 -45.46 -35.98 -23.88
C LEU A 2 -44.78 -34.65 -24.30
N GLN A 3 -43.46 -34.62 -24.29
CA GLN A 3 -42.68 -33.45 -24.69
C GLN A 3 -42.36 -33.49 -26.19
N PRO A 4 -42.33 -32.32 -26.88
CA PRO A 4 -41.94 -32.27 -28.28
C PRO A 4 -40.53 -32.81 -28.47
N LYS A 5 -40.37 -33.73 -29.45
CA LYS A 5 -39.06 -34.27 -29.84
C LYS A 5 -38.52 -33.55 -31.06
N LEU A 6 -37.20 -33.53 -31.19
CA LEU A 6 -36.55 -33.07 -32.41
C LEU A 6 -36.97 -33.91 -33.61
N LYS A 7 -37.06 -33.29 -34.78
CA LYS A 7 -37.53 -33.90 -36.02
C LYS A 7 -39.00 -34.38 -36.03
N SER A 8 -39.77 -34.13 -34.92
CA SER A 8 -41.20 -34.35 -34.96
C SER A 8 -41.87 -33.48 -36.03
N LYS A 9 -42.79 -34.05 -36.79
CA LYS A 9 -43.57 -33.28 -37.76
C LYS A 9 -44.51 -32.33 -37.06
N VAL A 10 -44.69 -31.14 -37.64
CA VAL A 10 -45.55 -30.10 -37.07
C VAL A 10 -46.78 -29.93 -37.97
N ARG A 11 -47.95 -30.10 -37.37
CA ARG A 11 -49.24 -29.96 -38.02
C ARG A 11 -49.99 -28.77 -37.43
N CYS A 12 -50.37 -27.86 -38.28
CA CYS A 12 -51.34 -26.80 -37.96
C CYS A 12 -52.77 -27.30 -38.17
N THR A 13 -53.76 -26.49 -37.83
CA THR A 13 -55.18 -26.87 -38.00
C THR A 13 -55.57 -27.09 -39.45
N ASP A 14 -54.81 -26.56 -40.40
CA ASP A 14 -55.10 -26.57 -41.84
C ASP A 14 -54.15 -27.49 -42.63
N ARG A 15 -52.89 -27.64 -42.23
CA ARG A 15 -51.89 -28.46 -42.94
C ARG A 15 -50.66 -28.76 -42.12
N ASP A 16 -49.86 -29.71 -42.66
CA ASP A 16 -48.48 -29.94 -42.13
C ASP A 16 -47.58 -28.83 -42.64
N ILE A 17 -46.76 -28.28 -41.75
CA ILE A 17 -45.93 -27.09 -42.06
C ILE A 17 -44.43 -27.39 -42.06
N GLY A 18 -43.95 -28.42 -41.43
CA GLY A 18 -42.54 -28.75 -41.38
C GLY A 18 -42.18 -29.64 -40.19
N GLU A 19 -40.99 -29.47 -39.62
CA GLU A 19 -40.47 -30.27 -38.53
C GLU A 19 -39.82 -29.42 -37.45
N VAL A 20 -39.76 -29.92 -36.23
CA VAL A 20 -39.06 -29.30 -35.10
C VAL A 20 -37.55 -29.43 -35.29
N THR A 21 -36.84 -28.30 -35.38
CA THR A 21 -35.37 -28.28 -35.55
C THR A 21 -34.63 -28.00 -34.26
N LYS A 22 -35.21 -27.19 -33.36
CA LYS A 22 -34.60 -26.82 -32.10
C LYS A 22 -35.63 -26.65 -30.99
N ILE A 23 -35.21 -26.81 -29.77
CA ILE A 23 -35.99 -26.60 -28.55
C ILE A 23 -35.38 -25.44 -27.77
N VAL A 24 -36.22 -24.55 -27.26
CA VAL A 24 -35.81 -23.41 -26.44
C VAL A 24 -36.32 -23.62 -25.02
N LEU A 25 -35.40 -23.62 -24.07
CA LEU A 25 -35.70 -23.75 -22.64
C LEU A 25 -35.83 -22.36 -21.99
N ASP A 26 -36.66 -22.27 -21.00
CA ASP A 26 -36.69 -21.12 -20.10
C ASP A 26 -35.46 -21.19 -19.17
N PRO A 27 -34.69 -20.11 -19.05
CA PRO A 27 -33.43 -20.10 -18.29
C PRO A 27 -33.61 -20.27 -16.77
N LEU A 28 -34.83 -20.05 -16.25
CA LEU A 28 -35.11 -20.13 -14.82
C LEU A 28 -35.80 -21.42 -14.41
N SER A 29 -36.80 -21.87 -15.21
CA SER A 29 -37.58 -23.08 -14.91
C SER A 29 -37.03 -24.35 -15.55
N HIS A 30 -36.13 -24.22 -16.53
CA HIS A 30 -35.61 -25.29 -17.37
C HIS A 30 -36.72 -26.09 -18.13
N GLU A 31 -37.91 -25.50 -18.22
CA GLU A 31 -39.02 -26.10 -19.00
C GLU A 31 -38.93 -25.63 -20.46
N ILE A 32 -39.53 -26.39 -21.38
CA ILE A 32 -39.61 -26.02 -22.79
C ILE A 32 -40.53 -24.83 -22.95
N SER A 33 -39.96 -23.67 -23.31
CA SER A 33 -40.72 -22.45 -23.53
C SER A 33 -41.20 -22.28 -24.97
N HIS A 34 -40.37 -22.67 -25.92
CA HIS A 34 -40.65 -22.59 -27.36
C HIS A 34 -40.07 -23.77 -28.11
N ILE A 35 -40.62 -24.03 -29.29
CA ILE A 35 -40.02 -24.91 -30.29
C ILE A 35 -39.67 -24.07 -31.54
N VAL A 36 -38.59 -24.44 -32.22
CA VAL A 36 -38.23 -23.83 -33.53
C VAL A 36 -38.66 -24.82 -34.62
N VAL A 37 -39.49 -24.35 -35.51
CA VAL A 37 -40.04 -25.15 -36.58
C VAL A 37 -39.45 -24.71 -37.91
N SER A 38 -38.85 -25.62 -38.67
CA SER A 38 -38.42 -25.38 -40.04
C SER A 38 -39.63 -25.56 -40.96
N MET A 39 -40.04 -24.48 -41.60
CA MET A 39 -41.17 -24.48 -42.53
C MET A 39 -40.70 -24.77 -43.97
N ASN A 40 -41.43 -25.65 -44.65
CA ASN A 40 -41.13 -25.96 -46.05
C ASN A 40 -41.16 -24.71 -46.95
N GLY A 41 -39.96 -24.17 -47.28
CA GLY A 41 -39.78 -23.02 -48.15
C GLY A 41 -39.85 -21.62 -47.51
N SER A 42 -40.07 -21.49 -46.20
CA SER A 42 -40.26 -20.18 -45.52
C SER A 42 -39.31 -19.95 -44.32
N GLY A 43 -38.27 -20.78 -44.19
CA GLY A 43 -37.26 -20.66 -43.09
C GLY A 43 -37.76 -21.11 -41.72
N GLU A 44 -36.97 -20.82 -40.69
CA GLU A 44 -37.28 -21.23 -39.30
C GLU A 44 -38.16 -20.19 -38.60
N ARG A 45 -39.10 -20.65 -37.79
CA ARG A 45 -40.00 -19.83 -36.96
C ARG A 45 -40.02 -20.36 -35.52
N GLN A 46 -40.08 -19.45 -34.59
CA GLN A 46 -40.17 -19.78 -33.16
C GLN A 46 -41.66 -19.81 -32.75
N VAL A 47 -42.08 -20.95 -32.21
CA VAL A 47 -43.45 -21.18 -31.79
C VAL A 47 -43.51 -21.40 -30.30
N LEU A 48 -44.34 -20.62 -29.58
CA LEU A 48 -44.56 -20.76 -28.15
C LEU A 48 -45.22 -22.12 -27.83
N MET A 49 -44.84 -22.75 -26.73
CA MET A 49 -45.50 -23.96 -26.24
C MET A 49 -47.00 -23.77 -25.97
N GLY A 50 -47.45 -22.53 -25.70
CA GLY A 50 -48.87 -22.19 -25.58
C GLY A 50 -49.69 -22.44 -26.83
N HIS A 51 -49.08 -22.54 -28.01
CA HIS A 51 -49.77 -22.89 -29.28
C HIS A 51 -49.84 -24.36 -29.57
N VAL A 52 -49.11 -25.19 -28.77
CA VAL A 52 -49.15 -26.67 -28.92
C VAL A 52 -50.46 -27.16 -28.30
N GLN A 53 -51.23 -27.93 -29.04
CA GLN A 53 -52.46 -28.58 -28.61
C GLN A 53 -52.20 -29.93 -28.02
N GLU A 54 -51.41 -30.75 -28.75
CA GLU A 54 -51.10 -32.09 -28.38
C GLU A 54 -49.76 -32.52 -28.97
N VAL A 55 -49.04 -33.36 -28.27
CA VAL A 55 -47.79 -33.98 -28.72
C VAL A 55 -47.99 -35.51 -28.75
N MET A 56 -47.85 -36.09 -29.91
CA MET A 56 -47.79 -37.53 -30.15
C MET A 56 -46.34 -37.93 -30.50
N ASP A 57 -46.01 -39.21 -30.51
CA ASP A 57 -44.61 -39.65 -30.59
C ASP A 57 -43.75 -38.95 -31.67
N ASP A 58 -44.27 -38.72 -32.87
CA ASP A 58 -43.54 -38.03 -33.95
C ASP A 58 -44.31 -36.86 -34.54
N LEU A 59 -45.35 -36.36 -33.88
CA LEU A 59 -46.19 -35.28 -34.36
C LEU A 59 -46.50 -34.27 -33.26
N VAL A 60 -46.27 -33.01 -33.54
CA VAL A 60 -46.70 -31.88 -32.71
C VAL A 60 -47.88 -31.17 -33.40
N ALA A 61 -49.05 -31.27 -32.80
CA ALA A 61 -50.27 -30.59 -33.29
C ALA A 61 -50.38 -29.20 -32.68
N LEU A 62 -50.53 -28.18 -33.54
CA LEU A 62 -50.75 -26.78 -33.16
C LEU A 62 -52.23 -26.42 -33.26
N ARG A 63 -52.68 -25.53 -32.36
CA ARG A 63 -54.06 -25.02 -32.35
C ARG A 63 -54.30 -23.81 -33.25
N VAL A 64 -53.30 -23.41 -34.03
CA VAL A 64 -53.29 -22.25 -34.89
C VAL A 64 -53.17 -22.62 -36.36
N PRO A 65 -53.66 -21.81 -37.31
CA PRO A 65 -53.48 -22.08 -38.75
C PRO A 65 -52.05 -21.77 -39.18
N SER A 66 -51.63 -22.30 -40.32
CA SER A 66 -50.31 -22.15 -40.87
C SER A 66 -49.95 -20.71 -41.23
N SER A 67 -50.97 -19.88 -41.56
CA SER A 67 -50.80 -18.45 -41.81
C SER A 67 -50.23 -17.70 -40.63
N ASP A 68 -50.70 -18.01 -39.41
CA ASP A 68 -50.27 -17.34 -38.20
C ASP A 68 -48.82 -17.68 -37.85
N ILE A 69 -48.42 -18.94 -38.08
CA ILE A 69 -47.03 -19.34 -37.90
C ILE A 69 -46.11 -18.67 -38.92
N ALA A 70 -46.55 -18.56 -40.20
CA ALA A 70 -45.79 -17.89 -41.26
C ALA A 70 -45.61 -16.38 -40.99
N ALA A 71 -46.58 -15.72 -40.29
CA ALA A 71 -46.51 -14.32 -39.89
C ALA A 71 -45.53 -14.03 -38.73
N LEU A 72 -45.07 -15.07 -37.97
CA LEU A 72 -44.10 -14.88 -36.90
C LEU A 72 -42.73 -14.42 -37.49
N PRO A 73 -41.99 -13.60 -36.72
CA PRO A 73 -40.65 -13.18 -37.15
C PRO A 73 -39.73 -14.39 -37.39
N PRO A 74 -38.76 -14.27 -38.29
CA PRO A 74 -37.80 -15.33 -38.55
C PRO A 74 -36.97 -15.57 -37.27
N PHE A 75 -36.69 -16.86 -37.00
CA PHE A 75 -35.82 -17.23 -35.90
C PHE A 75 -34.40 -16.71 -36.11
N LYS A 76 -33.85 -16.00 -35.10
CA LYS A 76 -32.47 -15.48 -35.11
C LYS A 76 -31.66 -16.26 -34.07
N ARG A 77 -30.69 -17.00 -34.53
CA ARG A 77 -29.84 -17.82 -33.65
C ARG A 77 -28.96 -17.00 -32.72
N ASP A 78 -28.60 -15.77 -33.13
CA ASP A 78 -27.72 -14.88 -32.36
C ASP A 78 -28.33 -14.42 -31.03
N ASP A 79 -29.65 -14.56 -30.89
CA ASP A 79 -30.37 -14.22 -29.66
C ASP A 79 -30.33 -15.36 -28.62
N TYR A 80 -29.64 -16.47 -28.91
CA TYR A 80 -29.64 -17.69 -28.09
C TYR A 80 -28.25 -18.29 -27.92
N VAL A 81 -28.01 -18.88 -26.72
CA VAL A 81 -26.80 -19.62 -26.40
C VAL A 81 -27.09 -21.14 -26.44
N THR A 82 -26.18 -21.90 -27.00
CA THR A 82 -26.24 -23.35 -26.98
C THR A 82 -25.80 -23.84 -25.60
N THR A 83 -26.65 -24.58 -24.89
CA THR A 83 -26.27 -25.17 -23.62
C THR A 83 -25.56 -26.49 -23.83
N HIS A 84 -24.28 -26.55 -23.47
CA HIS A 84 -23.53 -27.83 -23.42
C HIS A 84 -23.56 -28.49 -22.03
N GLU A 85 -24.09 -27.81 -21.02
CA GLU A 85 -23.98 -28.22 -19.61
C GLU A 85 -25.21 -27.88 -18.76
N VAL A 86 -26.39 -27.97 -19.30
CA VAL A 86 -27.53 -28.09 -18.38
C VAL A 86 -27.67 -29.58 -18.06
N GLU A 87 -27.44 -29.96 -16.82
CA GLU A 87 -27.95 -31.23 -16.29
C GLU A 87 -29.46 -31.26 -16.50
N ILE A 88 -29.86 -31.78 -17.64
CA ILE A 88 -31.26 -32.01 -18.02
C ILE A 88 -31.67 -33.34 -17.37
N SER A 89 -31.46 -33.45 -16.06
CA SER A 89 -31.79 -34.70 -15.31
C SER A 89 -33.27 -35.05 -15.37
N HIS A 90 -34.13 -34.14 -15.83
CA HIS A 90 -35.56 -34.41 -16.00
C HIS A 90 -35.98 -34.64 -17.45
N LEU A 91 -35.10 -34.41 -18.42
CA LEU A 91 -35.38 -34.57 -19.86
C LEU A 91 -34.62 -35.76 -20.47
N GLU A 92 -33.71 -36.40 -19.71
CA GLU A 92 -32.82 -37.45 -20.21
C GLU A 92 -33.55 -38.78 -20.63
N ASP A 93 -34.73 -39.03 -20.10
CA ASP A 93 -35.39 -40.32 -20.39
C ASP A 93 -36.12 -40.39 -21.75
N ASN A 94 -36.30 -39.27 -22.47
CA ASN A 94 -37.14 -39.23 -23.69
C ASN A 94 -36.68 -38.31 -24.84
N LEU A 95 -35.55 -37.62 -24.74
CA LEU A 95 -35.06 -36.75 -25.80
C LEU A 95 -33.70 -37.24 -26.33
N ASP A 96 -33.71 -37.77 -27.55
CA ASP A 96 -32.49 -38.06 -28.34
C ASP A 96 -31.98 -36.71 -28.89
N VAL A 97 -31.29 -35.91 -28.04
CA VAL A 97 -30.90 -34.57 -28.36
C VAL A 97 -29.40 -34.52 -28.63
N THR A 98 -29.04 -34.09 -29.85
CA THR A 98 -27.63 -33.83 -30.17
C THR A 98 -27.19 -32.47 -29.61
N PRO A 99 -25.92 -32.33 -29.15
CA PRO A 99 -25.38 -31.08 -28.68
C PRO A 99 -25.51 -29.96 -29.75
N GLY A 100 -26.19 -28.87 -29.43
CA GLY A 100 -26.42 -27.74 -30.32
C GLY A 100 -27.86 -27.50 -30.75
N GLU A 101 -28.79 -28.36 -30.39
CA GLU A 101 -30.22 -28.27 -30.74
C GLU A 101 -31.09 -27.73 -29.61
N VAL A 102 -30.56 -27.67 -28.36
CA VAL A 102 -31.18 -27.04 -27.21
C VAL A 102 -30.60 -25.64 -27.01
N LEU A 103 -31.47 -24.63 -26.99
CA LEU A 103 -31.12 -23.24 -26.96
C LEU A 103 -31.72 -22.60 -25.68
N VAL A 104 -30.96 -21.70 -25.09
CA VAL A 104 -31.45 -20.81 -24.01
C VAL A 104 -31.37 -19.38 -24.52
N PRO A 105 -32.43 -18.59 -24.35
CA PRO A 105 -32.39 -17.18 -24.76
C PRO A 105 -31.26 -16.48 -24.03
N PHE A 106 -30.51 -15.66 -24.75
CA PHE A 106 -29.50 -14.80 -24.18
C PHE A 106 -30.22 -13.91 -23.15
N PRO A 107 -29.81 -13.93 -21.87
CA PRO A 107 -30.41 -13.00 -20.90
C PRO A 107 -30.21 -11.59 -21.46
N ASP A 108 -31.27 -10.77 -21.44
CA ASP A 108 -31.22 -9.39 -21.93
C ASP A 108 -30.29 -8.55 -21.03
N LEU A 109 -28.98 -8.77 -21.18
CA LEU A 109 -27.92 -8.17 -20.40
C LEU A 109 -27.87 -6.64 -20.56
N GLU A 110 -28.49 -6.10 -21.60
CA GLU A 110 -28.50 -4.64 -21.82
C GLU A 110 -29.35 -3.88 -20.81
N LYS A 111 -30.46 -4.45 -20.32
CA LYS A 111 -31.27 -3.80 -19.30
C LYS A 111 -30.63 -3.89 -17.90
N ASP A 112 -30.09 -5.05 -17.56
CA ASP A 112 -29.45 -5.25 -16.25
C ASP A 112 -28.05 -4.63 -16.16
N VAL A 113 -27.31 -4.58 -17.27
CA VAL A 113 -26.02 -3.90 -17.34
C VAL A 113 -26.13 -2.41 -17.00
N LYS A 114 -27.14 -1.70 -17.49
CA LYS A 114 -27.32 -0.27 -17.17
C LYS A 114 -27.55 -0.02 -15.68
N ARG A 115 -28.40 -0.78 -15.02
CA ARG A 115 -28.64 -0.69 -13.56
C ARG A 115 -27.41 -1.10 -12.78
N ARG A 116 -26.82 -2.23 -13.11
CA ARG A 116 -25.62 -2.76 -12.43
C ARG A 116 -24.45 -1.80 -12.58
N THR A 117 -24.21 -1.26 -13.78
CA THR A 117 -23.16 -0.28 -14.03
C THR A 117 -23.41 1.02 -13.26
N PHE A 118 -24.65 1.48 -13.19
CA PHE A 118 -24.99 2.65 -12.38
C PHE A 118 -24.68 2.43 -10.90
N PHE A 119 -25.13 1.31 -10.30
CA PHE A 119 -24.85 1.02 -8.89
C PHE A 119 -23.36 0.79 -8.62
N MET A 120 -22.64 0.13 -9.52
CA MET A 120 -21.21 -0.02 -9.41
C MET A 120 -20.49 1.34 -9.42
N ASN A 121 -20.78 2.19 -10.38
CA ASN A 121 -20.20 3.53 -10.47
C ASN A 121 -20.57 4.39 -9.25
N PHE A 122 -21.81 4.33 -8.81
CA PHE A 122 -22.27 5.03 -7.61
C PHE A 122 -21.55 4.56 -6.36
N THR A 123 -21.36 3.25 -6.20
CA THR A 123 -20.60 2.69 -5.09
C THR A 123 -19.14 3.13 -5.14
N HIS A 124 -18.52 3.13 -6.31
CA HIS A 124 -17.15 3.62 -6.47
C HIS A 124 -17.00 5.10 -6.12
N VAL A 125 -17.95 5.93 -6.54
CA VAL A 125 -17.98 7.37 -6.18
C VAL A 125 -18.10 7.56 -4.68
N ILE A 126 -19.01 6.85 -4.02
CA ILE A 126 -19.17 6.94 -2.56
C ILE A 126 -17.91 6.42 -1.85
N THR A 127 -17.36 5.30 -2.29
CA THR A 127 -16.12 4.74 -1.71
C THR A 127 -14.97 5.73 -1.85
N PHE A 128 -14.86 6.39 -2.98
CA PHE A 128 -13.83 7.42 -3.21
C PHE A 128 -14.05 8.64 -2.31
N LEU A 129 -15.30 9.13 -2.21
CA LEU A 129 -15.65 10.27 -1.38
C LEU A 129 -15.42 10.04 0.12
N ILE A 130 -15.59 8.82 0.60
CA ILE A 130 -15.35 8.46 2.00
C ILE A 130 -13.89 8.05 2.20
N GLY A 131 -13.36 7.25 1.30
CA GLY A 131 -12.01 6.68 1.42
C GLY A 131 -10.90 7.71 1.30
N LEU A 132 -11.03 8.69 0.41
CA LEU A 132 -10.01 9.71 0.20
C LEU A 132 -9.77 10.60 1.44
N PRO A 133 -10.81 11.15 2.10
CA PRO A 133 -10.62 11.90 3.34
C PRO A 133 -10.03 11.07 4.49
N MET A 134 -10.29 9.76 4.52
CA MET A 134 -9.70 8.87 5.52
C MET A 134 -8.26 8.46 5.17
N ALA A 135 -7.97 8.23 3.90
CA ALA A 135 -6.63 7.87 3.43
C ALA A 135 -5.63 9.03 3.54
N TYR A 136 -6.08 10.28 3.34
CA TYR A 136 -5.23 11.46 3.37
C TYR A 136 -4.45 11.65 4.68
N PRO A 137 -5.10 11.64 5.88
CA PRO A 137 -4.36 11.80 7.12
C PRO A 137 -3.41 10.62 7.39
N ILE A 138 -3.80 9.40 7.01
CA ILE A 138 -2.95 8.22 7.14
C ILE A 138 -1.70 8.37 6.26
N LEU A 139 -1.90 8.71 5.00
CA LEU A 139 -0.79 8.90 4.06
C LEU A 139 0.12 10.07 4.52
N ARG A 140 -0.46 11.18 4.95
CA ARG A 140 0.29 12.31 5.49
C ARG A 140 1.10 11.93 6.73
N PHE A 141 0.53 11.10 7.62
CA PHE A 141 1.23 10.60 8.80
C PHE A 141 2.42 9.72 8.41
N LEU A 142 2.23 8.77 7.49
CA LEU A 142 3.28 7.89 7.01
C LEU A 142 4.40 8.63 6.26
N MET A 143 4.04 9.69 5.53
CA MET A 143 4.98 10.49 4.75
C MET A 143 5.68 11.57 5.58
N LYS A 144 5.15 11.93 6.77
CA LYS A 144 5.70 12.98 7.62
C LYS A 144 7.20 12.84 7.90
N PRO A 145 7.75 11.65 8.22
CA PRO A 145 9.19 11.50 8.47
C PRO A 145 10.07 11.85 7.26
N MET A 146 9.54 11.72 6.04
CA MET A 146 10.28 12.04 4.81
C MET A 146 10.38 13.54 4.54
N TYR A 147 9.43 14.34 5.05
CA TYR A 147 9.33 15.77 4.79
C TYR A 147 9.55 16.65 6.03
N ALA A 148 9.68 16.03 7.22
CA ALA A 148 9.97 16.78 8.43
C ALA A 148 11.38 17.38 8.31
N PRO A 149 11.54 18.70 8.31
CA PRO A 149 12.87 19.29 8.30
C PRO A 149 13.57 18.98 9.62
N PHE A 150 14.84 18.60 9.56
CA PHE A 150 15.67 18.57 10.75
C PHE A 150 15.82 19.99 11.31
N ASP A 151 15.66 20.12 12.61
CA ASP A 151 15.97 21.37 13.30
C ASP A 151 17.48 21.56 13.31
N ASN A 152 17.94 22.60 12.60
CA ASN A 152 19.35 22.98 12.51
C ASN A 152 19.61 24.31 13.21
N ALA A 153 18.75 24.69 14.17
CA ALA A 153 18.93 25.93 14.92
C ALA A 153 20.16 25.83 15.84
N TRP A 154 20.91 26.94 15.93
CA TRP A 154 21.97 27.07 16.89
C TRP A 154 21.40 27.27 18.29
N ILE A 155 21.91 26.52 19.23
CA ILE A 155 21.50 26.55 20.63
C ILE A 155 22.70 26.98 21.48
N ALA A 156 22.54 28.07 22.22
CA ALA A 156 23.51 28.48 23.20
C ALA A 156 23.52 27.52 24.39
N VAL A 157 24.69 26.96 24.70
CA VAL A 157 24.81 25.96 25.80
C VAL A 157 25.62 26.49 26.98
N GLY A 158 26.42 27.50 26.76
CA GLY A 158 27.22 28.13 27.83
C GLY A 158 28.33 29.04 27.30
N ASN A 159 29.33 29.29 28.12
CA ASN A 159 30.44 30.18 27.77
C ASN A 159 31.78 29.45 27.94
N VAL A 160 32.75 29.81 27.07
CA VAL A 160 34.11 29.24 27.06
C VAL A 160 34.86 29.47 28.36
N THR A 161 34.47 30.46 29.16
CA THR A 161 35.08 30.75 30.48
C THR A 161 34.95 29.60 31.46
N LYS A 162 34.01 28.66 31.25
CA LYS A 162 33.87 27.47 32.06
C LYS A 162 34.88 26.37 31.69
N ILE A 163 35.52 26.47 30.52
CA ILE A 163 36.49 25.50 29.99
C ILE A 163 37.89 26.01 30.36
N LYS A 164 38.37 25.58 31.53
CA LYS A 164 39.61 26.11 32.11
C LYS A 164 40.89 25.42 31.62
N ASN A 165 40.80 24.15 31.30
CA ASN A 165 41.96 23.33 30.95
C ASN A 165 41.76 22.69 29.57
N ASP A 166 42.86 22.51 28.86
CA ASP A 166 42.86 21.80 27.59
C ASP A 166 42.64 20.29 27.83
N ASP A 167 41.98 19.63 26.86
CA ASP A 167 41.67 18.19 26.82
C ASP A 167 40.80 17.68 27.98
N ILE A 168 40.16 18.58 28.73
CA ILE A 168 39.22 18.22 29.80
C ILE A 168 37.78 18.50 29.33
N GLY A 169 36.95 17.42 29.32
CA GLY A 169 35.55 17.53 28.99
C GLY A 169 34.75 18.29 30.06
N VAL A 170 34.02 19.32 29.64
CA VAL A 170 33.07 20.05 30.48
C VAL A 170 31.67 19.78 29.99
N GLN A 171 30.81 19.36 30.90
CA GLN A 171 29.38 19.12 30.58
C GLN A 171 28.60 20.40 30.70
N PHE A 172 27.85 20.73 29.62
CA PHE A 172 26.86 21.79 29.61
C PHE A 172 25.47 21.15 29.50
N GLN A 173 24.53 21.69 30.27
CA GLN A 173 23.11 21.34 30.20
C GLN A 173 22.37 22.46 29.45
N TYR A 174 21.40 22.08 28.64
CA TYR A 174 20.58 23.03 27.91
C TYR A 174 19.17 22.46 27.72
N ASN A 175 18.19 23.34 27.61
CA ASN A 175 16.81 22.95 27.35
C ASN A 175 16.50 23.07 25.86
N LYS A 176 15.93 22.01 25.31
CA LYS A 176 15.40 22.01 23.94
C LYS A 176 13.90 21.87 23.98
N LYS A 177 13.20 22.74 23.26
CA LYS A 177 11.76 22.58 23.02
C LYS A 177 11.55 21.51 21.96
N VAL A 178 10.86 20.45 22.34
CA VAL A 178 10.51 19.34 21.44
C VAL A 178 9.00 19.32 21.28
N LYS A 179 8.57 19.27 20.03
CA LYS A 179 7.17 19.13 19.66
C LYS A 179 6.96 17.77 19.04
N GLU A 180 6.38 16.87 19.79
CA GLU A 180 6.02 15.54 19.30
C GLU A 180 4.56 15.52 18.84
N ALA A 181 4.36 15.31 17.53
CA ALA A 181 3.07 15.10 16.88
C ALA A 181 1.91 15.97 17.47
N TYR A 182 1.07 15.38 18.29
CA TYR A 182 -0.12 16.00 18.89
C TYR A 182 0.06 16.47 20.34
N MET A 183 1.25 16.28 20.90
CA MET A 183 1.54 16.72 22.26
C MET A 183 1.90 18.21 22.30
N PRO A 184 1.61 18.92 23.40
CA PRO A 184 2.09 20.26 23.59
C PRO A 184 3.62 20.27 23.59
N GLU A 185 4.22 21.42 23.23
CA GLU A 185 5.67 21.59 23.30
C GLU A 185 6.16 21.30 24.72
N ALA A 186 7.11 20.38 24.83
CA ALA A 186 7.77 20.04 26.07
C ALA A 186 9.22 20.52 26.03
N GLU A 187 9.72 21.05 27.14
CA GLU A 187 11.14 21.32 27.32
C GLU A 187 11.82 20.07 27.84
N VAL A 188 12.82 19.60 27.09
CA VAL A 188 13.63 18.45 27.43
C VAL A 188 15.02 18.93 27.77
N GLU A 189 15.48 18.59 28.98
CA GLU A 189 16.86 18.87 29.38
C GLU A 189 17.81 17.89 28.68
N LYS A 190 18.80 18.44 28.01
CA LYS A 190 19.85 17.69 27.30
C LYS A 190 21.21 18.13 27.79
N SER A 191 22.22 17.30 27.53
CA SER A 191 23.62 17.62 27.84
C SER A 191 24.51 17.45 26.61
N VAL A 192 25.54 18.29 26.57
CA VAL A 192 26.61 18.23 25.60
C VAL A 192 27.93 18.29 26.33
N TRP A 193 28.92 17.57 25.84
CA TRP A 193 30.29 17.66 26.32
C TRP A 193 31.10 18.56 25.38
N VAL A 194 31.71 19.59 25.96
CA VAL A 194 32.58 20.50 25.21
C VAL A 194 33.96 20.49 25.87
N LEU A 195 34.96 20.45 25.04
CA LEU A 195 36.36 20.56 25.49
C LEU A 195 37.15 21.49 24.57
N LYS A 196 38.16 22.15 25.14
CA LYS A 196 39.20 22.84 24.38
C LYS A 196 40.29 21.80 24.10
N ALA A 197 40.47 21.44 22.86
CA ALA A 197 41.35 20.38 22.43
C ALA A 197 42.77 20.88 22.13
N SER A 198 43.76 20.15 22.59
CA SER A 198 45.16 20.32 22.19
C SER A 198 45.34 20.00 20.71
N PRO A 199 46.41 20.49 20.05
CA PRO A 199 46.70 20.11 18.67
C PRO A 199 46.78 18.58 18.43
N GLU A 200 47.25 17.81 19.41
CA GLU A 200 47.32 16.34 19.34
C GLU A 200 45.93 15.70 19.31
N VAL A 201 45.01 16.22 20.08
CA VAL A 201 43.61 15.74 20.13
C VAL A 201 42.89 16.14 18.83
N LEU A 202 43.12 17.37 18.35
CA LEU A 202 42.55 17.81 17.07
C LEU A 202 42.99 16.92 15.90
N GLU A 203 44.29 16.62 15.83
CA GLU A 203 44.85 15.72 14.82
C GLU A 203 44.19 14.33 14.85
N LYS A 204 43.96 13.78 16.04
CA LYS A 204 43.28 12.50 16.21
C LYS A 204 41.81 12.56 15.74
N VAL A 205 41.11 13.68 15.93
CA VAL A 205 39.70 13.83 15.52
C VAL A 205 39.60 14.03 14.02
N TYR A 206 40.32 15.02 13.51
CA TYR A 206 40.14 15.53 12.16
C TYR A 206 40.96 14.79 11.09
N GLN A 207 42.09 14.16 11.47
CA GLN A 207 42.97 13.46 10.54
C GLN A 207 43.28 14.32 9.30
N ASP A 208 43.62 15.56 9.55
CA ASP A 208 43.92 16.61 8.57
C ASP A 208 42.78 17.03 7.63
N LYS A 209 41.52 16.71 7.97
CA LYS A 209 40.35 17.10 7.21
C LYS A 209 39.31 17.80 8.09
N ASP A 210 38.67 18.82 7.55
CA ASP A 210 37.50 19.45 8.18
C ASP A 210 36.33 18.43 8.31
N GLN A 211 35.53 18.58 9.33
CA GLN A 211 34.36 17.70 9.55
C GLN A 211 33.09 18.36 9.05
N ASP A 212 32.53 17.81 7.99
CA ASP A 212 31.29 18.25 7.38
C ASP A 212 30.08 17.60 8.06
N PHE A 213 29.05 18.40 8.34
CA PHE A 213 27.74 17.96 8.76
C PHE A 213 26.73 18.24 7.66
N ARG A 214 26.01 17.20 7.24
CA ARG A 214 25.07 17.27 6.12
C ARG A 214 23.66 16.87 6.55
N ASP A 215 22.67 17.40 5.87
CA ASP A 215 21.28 16.97 6.05
C ASP A 215 21.00 15.65 5.30
N ALA A 216 19.75 15.14 5.44
CA ALA A 216 19.33 13.90 4.79
C ALA A 216 19.35 13.98 3.24
N SER A 217 19.35 15.19 2.67
CA SER A 217 19.47 15.44 1.23
C SER A 217 20.93 15.55 0.76
N GLY A 218 21.89 15.44 1.70
CA GLY A 218 23.33 15.60 1.41
C GLY A 218 23.79 17.07 1.38
N ARG A 219 22.91 18.03 1.64
CA ARG A 219 23.27 19.45 1.66
C ARG A 219 24.07 19.78 2.91
N LEU A 220 25.17 20.55 2.75
CA LEU A 220 26.01 20.97 3.84
C LEU A 220 25.25 21.90 4.80
N ILE A 221 25.26 21.54 6.09
CA ILE A 221 24.70 22.35 7.19
C ILE A 221 25.80 23.19 7.81
N TRP A 222 26.91 22.56 8.17
CA TRP A 222 28.04 23.17 8.86
C TRP A 222 29.33 22.40 8.63
N THR A 223 30.46 23.04 8.80
CA THR A 223 31.80 22.44 8.79
C THR A 223 32.55 22.86 10.04
N ASN A 224 32.88 21.89 10.90
CA ASN A 224 33.85 22.12 11.96
C ASN A 224 35.26 22.16 11.34
N LYS A 225 35.95 23.31 11.50
CA LYS A 225 37.29 23.45 10.98
C LYS A 225 38.31 22.71 11.83
N LYS A 226 39.28 22.07 11.21
CA LYS A 226 40.33 21.28 11.88
C LYS A 226 41.18 22.13 12.84
N ASP A 227 41.33 23.43 12.56
CA ASP A 227 42.10 24.33 13.38
C ASP A 227 41.26 25.00 14.48
N PHE A 228 39.95 24.69 14.57
CA PHE A 228 39.11 25.26 15.59
C PHE A 228 39.32 24.53 16.93
N PRO A 229 39.68 25.24 18.01
CA PRO A 229 40.20 24.60 19.22
C PRO A 229 39.12 23.91 20.10
N TYR A 230 37.87 24.02 19.75
CA TYR A 230 36.77 23.42 20.56
C TYR A 230 36.11 22.28 19.86
N LEU A 231 35.86 21.21 20.63
CA LEU A 231 35.10 20.01 20.18
C LEU A 231 33.82 19.94 21.01
N ALA A 232 32.75 19.53 20.39
CA ALA A 232 31.49 19.19 21.05
C ALA A 232 31.08 17.76 20.74
N PHE A 233 30.72 17.01 21.77
CA PHE A 233 30.21 15.64 21.65
C PHE A 233 28.80 15.55 22.25
N SER A 234 27.92 14.82 21.57
CA SER A 234 26.60 14.45 22.11
C SER A 234 26.73 13.82 23.50
N GLY A 235 25.85 14.14 24.43
CA GLY A 235 25.85 13.53 25.76
C GLY A 235 25.42 12.07 25.80
N LYS A 236 25.14 11.44 24.61
CA LYS A 236 24.66 10.08 24.49
C LYS A 236 25.77 9.12 23.97
N CYS A 237 25.96 8.01 24.66
CA CYS A 237 26.91 6.97 24.26
C CYS A 237 26.42 6.26 22.98
N PRO A 238 27.28 6.12 21.92
CA PRO A 238 26.91 5.47 20.67
C PRO A 238 26.53 3.98 20.79
N HIS A 239 26.78 3.34 21.94
CA HIS A 239 26.37 1.96 22.16
C HIS A 239 24.84 1.83 22.25
N LEU A 240 24.22 2.38 23.29
CA LEU A 240 22.76 2.31 23.56
C LEU A 240 22.17 3.63 24.07
N GLY A 241 22.84 4.76 23.87
CA GLY A 241 22.32 6.07 24.23
C GLY A 241 22.46 6.46 25.69
N CYS A 242 23.16 5.69 26.54
CA CYS A 242 23.39 6.06 27.93
C CYS A 242 24.20 7.34 28.08
N ALA A 243 23.90 8.11 29.12
CA ALA A 243 24.76 9.24 29.53
C ALA A 243 26.11 8.71 30.05
N PHE A 244 27.16 9.38 29.68
CA PHE A 244 28.51 9.06 30.13
C PHE A 244 29.10 10.24 30.90
N LYS A 245 30.23 10.00 31.59
CA LYS A 245 30.88 10.99 32.47
C LYS A 245 32.35 11.10 32.13
N TRP A 246 32.92 12.32 32.29
CA TRP A 246 34.35 12.54 32.28
C TRP A 246 34.94 12.12 33.62
N ARG A 247 35.94 11.23 33.63
CA ARG A 247 36.51 10.68 34.86
C ARG A 247 37.97 10.35 34.73
N GLN A 248 38.70 10.33 35.85
CA GLN A 248 40.02 9.78 35.98
C GLN A 248 39.94 8.23 35.97
N HIS A 249 40.56 7.60 34.99
CA HIS A 249 40.76 6.14 34.96
C HIS A 249 42.11 5.77 35.56
N LYS A 250 42.24 4.60 36.16
CA LYS A 250 43.46 4.19 36.89
C LYS A 250 44.69 4.08 35.97
N THR A 251 44.50 3.62 34.75
CA THR A 251 45.61 3.34 33.79
C THR A 251 45.57 4.20 32.54
N LEU A 252 44.38 4.72 32.14
CA LEU A 252 44.19 5.42 30.87
C LEU A 252 44.16 6.96 31.04
N GLY A 253 44.31 7.48 32.27
CA GLY A 253 44.26 8.90 32.52
C GLY A 253 42.81 9.42 32.53
N GLN A 254 42.62 10.63 32.01
CA GLN A 254 41.30 11.27 31.90
C GLN A 254 40.55 10.71 30.68
N VAL A 255 39.35 10.19 30.91
CA VAL A 255 38.54 9.52 29.87
C VAL A 255 37.05 9.84 30.00
N PHE A 256 36.32 9.69 28.91
CA PHE A 256 34.88 9.54 28.98
C PHE A 256 34.54 8.09 29.29
N LEU A 257 33.76 7.86 30.32
CA LEU A 257 33.33 6.54 30.77
C LEU A 257 31.82 6.44 30.78
N CYS A 258 31.29 5.51 30.01
CA CYS A 258 29.89 5.13 30.03
C CYS A 258 29.65 4.07 31.11
N PRO A 259 28.81 4.33 32.13
CA PRO A 259 28.63 3.37 33.24
C PRO A 259 27.77 2.17 32.88
N CYS A 260 26.99 2.23 31.81
CA CYS A 260 26.04 1.15 31.48
C CYS A 260 26.74 -0.15 31.07
N HIS A 261 27.70 -0.07 30.15
CA HIS A 261 28.41 -1.24 29.63
C HIS A 261 29.94 -0.99 29.52
N LEU A 262 30.43 -0.02 30.28
CA LEU A 262 31.85 0.28 30.43
C LEU A 262 32.59 0.66 29.13
N SER A 263 31.90 1.29 28.18
CA SER A 263 32.58 1.88 27.02
C SER A 263 33.42 3.08 27.48
N ILE A 264 34.70 3.10 27.10
CA ILE A 264 35.68 4.10 27.45
C ILE A 264 36.14 4.83 26.19
N TYR A 265 36.26 6.14 26.27
CA TYR A 265 36.68 6.97 25.15
C TYR A 265 37.77 7.96 25.61
N ASP A 266 38.69 8.26 24.73
CA ASP A 266 39.70 9.31 24.94
C ASP A 266 39.11 10.72 24.77
N ALA A 267 39.94 11.75 24.95
CA ALA A 267 39.56 13.13 24.75
C ALA A 267 39.15 13.45 23.27
N ALA A 268 39.61 12.68 22.31
CA ALA A 268 39.21 12.77 20.90
C ALA A 268 37.87 12.05 20.63
N GLY A 269 37.25 11.45 21.65
CA GLY A 269 36.04 10.66 21.52
C GLY A 269 36.24 9.27 20.92
N LYS A 270 37.50 8.83 20.66
CA LYS A 270 37.78 7.49 20.14
C LYS A 270 37.56 6.42 21.18
N VAL A 271 37.03 5.27 20.78
CA VAL A 271 36.84 4.11 21.66
C VAL A 271 38.19 3.55 22.05
N LEU A 272 38.45 3.49 23.35
CA LEU A 272 39.61 2.82 23.94
C LEU A 272 39.28 1.38 24.40
N ASP A 273 38.06 1.17 24.94
CA ASP A 273 37.57 -0.10 25.39
C ASP A 273 36.04 -0.15 25.44
N GLY A 274 35.47 -1.35 25.50
CA GLY A 274 34.02 -1.57 25.65
C GLY A 274 33.25 -1.79 24.34
N PRO A 275 31.95 -2.02 24.43
CA PRO A 275 31.12 -2.48 23.32
C PRO A 275 30.64 -1.38 22.36
N ALA A 276 31.06 -0.13 22.52
CA ALA A 276 30.63 0.95 21.63
C ALA A 276 31.09 0.70 20.18
N PRO A 277 30.19 0.75 19.19
CA PRO A 277 30.53 0.39 17.82
C PRO A 277 31.30 1.48 17.05
N ARG A 278 31.35 2.71 17.58
CA ARG A 278 32.02 3.88 17.00
C ARG A 278 32.43 4.88 18.05
N ALA A 279 33.22 5.88 17.64
CA ALA A 279 33.59 7.04 18.44
C ALA A 279 32.35 7.84 18.92
N LEU A 280 32.55 8.73 19.90
CA LEU A 280 31.51 9.67 20.34
C LEU A 280 31.02 10.51 19.15
N ASP A 281 29.73 10.79 19.14
CA ASP A 281 29.12 11.57 18.08
C ASP A 281 29.43 13.06 18.26
N ALA A 282 30.29 13.59 17.38
CA ALA A 282 30.61 15.00 17.33
C ALA A 282 29.40 15.83 16.86
N LEU A 283 29.31 17.07 17.35
CA LEU A 283 28.27 18.04 16.99
C LEU A 283 28.86 19.26 16.31
N PRO A 284 28.10 19.94 15.43
CA PRO A 284 28.45 21.28 14.97
C PRO A 284 28.64 22.22 16.16
N ILE A 285 29.74 22.97 16.18
CA ILE A 285 30.08 23.90 17.24
C ILE A 285 30.61 25.20 16.66
N ARG A 286 30.25 26.29 17.29
CA ARG A 286 30.85 27.59 17.09
C ARG A 286 30.95 28.36 18.41
N VAL A 287 31.84 29.34 18.44
CA VAL A 287 31.95 30.26 19.56
C VAL A 287 31.72 31.67 19.02
N THR A 288 30.83 32.40 19.67
CA THR A 288 30.52 33.78 19.30
C THR A 288 31.62 34.73 19.76
N ALA A 289 31.60 35.99 19.28
CA ALA A 289 32.53 37.00 19.70
C ALA A 289 32.43 37.32 21.22
N SER A 290 31.28 37.05 21.85
CA SER A 290 31.06 37.18 23.30
C SER A 290 31.60 35.99 24.10
N GLY A 291 32.17 34.95 23.45
CA GLY A 291 32.64 33.75 24.09
C GLY A 291 31.52 32.73 24.37
N GLU A 292 30.35 32.93 23.85
CA GLU A 292 29.24 32.00 24.00
C GLU A 292 29.42 30.78 23.08
N VAL A 293 29.26 29.59 23.66
CA VAL A 293 29.35 28.32 22.93
C VAL A 293 27.98 27.96 22.41
N GLU A 294 27.87 27.78 21.13
CA GLU A 294 26.66 27.36 20.45
C GLU A 294 26.88 26.04 19.70
N ILE A 295 25.87 25.18 19.73
CA ILE A 295 25.85 23.90 19.01
C ILE A 295 24.59 23.76 18.17
N ILE A 296 24.63 22.88 17.18
CA ILE A 296 23.42 22.33 16.56
C ILE A 296 23.18 20.96 17.19
N ASP A 297 22.02 20.82 17.85
CA ASP A 297 21.64 19.55 18.48
C ASP A 297 21.26 18.52 17.43
N MET A 298 22.07 17.49 17.33
CA MET A 298 21.86 16.35 16.43
C MET A 298 21.79 15.07 17.23
N GLU A 299 20.82 14.22 16.92
CA GLU A 299 20.74 12.88 17.49
C GLU A 299 21.10 11.82 16.45
N PHE A 300 21.82 10.80 16.90
CA PHE A 300 22.30 9.75 16.05
C PHE A 300 21.83 8.37 16.53
N LYS A 301 21.57 7.48 15.58
CA LYS A 301 21.15 6.11 15.87
C LYS A 301 22.23 5.38 16.67
N ALA A 302 21.88 4.88 17.86
CA ALA A 302 22.76 4.06 18.68
C ALA A 302 22.87 2.63 18.15
N GLY A 303 23.92 1.89 18.56
CA GLY A 303 24.11 0.48 18.23
C GLY A 303 24.59 0.19 16.80
N VAL A 304 24.92 1.19 16.01
CA VAL A 304 25.37 1.03 14.61
C VAL A 304 26.75 1.63 14.40
N LYS A 305 27.54 1.05 13.47
CA LYS A 305 28.91 1.53 13.16
C LYS A 305 28.91 2.89 12.48
N ASN A 306 27.97 3.13 11.58
CA ASN A 306 27.88 4.38 10.84
C ASN A 306 27.10 5.43 11.64
N GLN A 307 27.57 6.67 11.60
CA GLN A 307 26.86 7.80 12.20
C GLN A 307 25.63 8.15 11.34
N ILE A 308 24.44 7.71 11.78
CA ILE A 308 23.18 7.98 11.09
C ILE A 308 22.37 8.95 11.91
N ARG A 309 22.16 10.15 11.39
CA ARG A 309 21.33 11.17 12.05
C ARG A 309 19.87 10.76 12.01
N ILE A 310 19.17 10.91 13.15
CA ILE A 310 17.75 10.55 13.31
C ILE A 310 16.86 11.74 13.69
N ILE A 311 17.43 12.80 14.23
CA ILE A 311 16.77 14.07 14.61
C ILE A 311 17.68 15.24 14.30
#